data_6580e394963300c43f2288065062859f
#
_entry.id   6580e394963300c43f2288065062859f
#
_cell.length_a   1.000
_cell.length_b   1.000
_cell.length_c   1.000
_cell.angle_alpha   90.00
_cell.angle_beta   90.00
_cell.angle_gamma   90.00
#
_symmetry.space_group_name_H-M   'P 1'
#
loop_
_entity.id
_entity.type
_entity.pdbx_description
1 polymer ?
#
loop_
_entity_poly.entity_id
_entity_poly.type
_entity_poly.pdbx_seq_one_letter_code
_entity_poly.pdbx_strand_id
1 'polypeptide(L)'
;MWRLGFFFHEMGFGLLSIFLPLYIVTSIDAKNGLFYVGAMTAIALFVAIPASFLWGYLSDKTRHYKRYILLAFLMSTIMLCLFTFTKDIALLITLYAIMSIFHVAHEAPKNVLIAELYSHQDWKRNFAFYEGFTEAGWLIGLLLGFLASNYGLGPANTLFLVAGLNFVAFVLSAVFVVDPDFIFERSLVSIEKTVDFASHGVFLASKMMGGISLDERLKRENVTAFCCGLVLFSLATSILFTPMPIFVSNVLGLPAAVVFAIFMLNSCGAIAGYASAGRRSEESTGRSRVGGLVLVRSMLTFMLLAALLQSSFNVLLTVGVLVLMGFIFAVFMVHILSLSMELVPAGKAGLMNVLIGIGGAFGSFAGPFIAQALGFLHVFVIAGVIFFAAFVFFKIFS
;
A
#
# COMPACT_ATOMS: atom_id res chain seq x y z
N MET A 1 -6.89 0.78 22.19
CA MET A 1 -5.50 0.33 22.46
C MET A 1 -5.01 -0.72 21.47
N TRP A 2 -5.86 -1.61 20.93
CA TRP A 2 -5.48 -2.64 19.96
C TRP A 2 -4.72 -2.13 18.72
N ARG A 3 -4.93 -0.87 18.32
CA ARG A 3 -4.27 -0.21 17.17
C ARG A 3 -2.78 0.08 17.39
N LEU A 4 -2.28 0.08 18.63
CA LEU A 4 -0.89 0.44 18.92
C LEU A 4 0.13 -0.51 18.26
N GLY A 5 -0.17 -1.82 18.21
CA GLY A 5 0.69 -2.76 17.52
C GLY A 5 0.86 -2.43 16.03
N PHE A 6 -0.24 -2.10 15.36
CA PHE A 6 -0.21 -1.68 13.95
C PHE A 6 0.57 -0.38 13.75
N PHE A 7 0.46 0.57 14.67
CA PHE A 7 1.23 1.82 14.63
C PHE A 7 2.74 1.57 14.64
N PHE A 8 3.24 0.70 15.54
CA PHE A 8 4.66 0.36 15.59
C PHE A 8 5.11 -0.48 14.39
N HIS A 9 4.23 -1.32 13.86
CA HIS A 9 4.48 -2.06 12.63
C HIS A 9 4.68 -1.11 11.45
N GLU A 10 3.76 -0.17 11.25
CA GLU A 10 3.85 0.83 10.19
C GLU A 10 5.03 1.78 10.39
N MET A 11 5.42 2.08 11.62
CA MET A 11 6.64 2.82 11.92
C MET A 11 7.88 2.08 11.38
N GLY A 12 7.97 0.77 11.56
CA GLY A 12 9.03 -0.05 10.99
C GLY A 12 9.04 -0.01 9.46
N PHE A 13 7.86 -0.17 8.83
CA PHE A 13 7.74 -0.17 7.38
C PHE A 13 7.94 1.21 6.75
N GLY A 14 7.57 2.29 7.43
CA GLY A 14 7.85 3.67 7.01
C GLY A 14 9.37 3.91 6.89
N LEU A 15 10.15 3.48 7.88
CA LEU A 15 11.61 3.54 7.80
C LEU A 15 12.13 2.66 6.66
N LEU A 16 11.67 1.40 6.58
CA LEU A 16 12.14 0.41 5.61
C LEU A 16 11.87 0.84 4.16
N SER A 17 10.76 1.54 3.91
CA SER A 17 10.30 1.93 2.57
C SER A 17 11.29 2.79 1.79
N ILE A 18 12.04 3.63 2.49
CA ILE A 18 13.06 4.51 1.91
C ILE A 18 14.45 3.89 2.09
N PHE A 19 14.70 3.30 3.26
CA PHE A 19 16.00 2.71 3.58
C PHE A 19 16.36 1.59 2.59
N LEU A 20 15.45 0.65 2.34
CA LEU A 20 15.77 -0.56 1.58
C LEU A 20 16.11 -0.27 0.10
N PRO A 21 15.34 0.53 -0.66
CA PRO A 21 15.73 0.96 -2.00
C PRO A 21 17.09 1.66 -2.05
N LEU A 22 17.33 2.59 -1.14
CA LEU A 22 18.63 3.30 -1.08
C LEU A 22 19.77 2.35 -0.73
N TYR A 23 19.59 1.46 0.23
CA TYR A 23 20.59 0.46 0.63
C TYR A 23 20.99 -0.46 -0.52
N ILE A 24 20.02 -0.93 -1.31
CA ILE A 24 20.30 -1.79 -2.48
C ILE A 24 21.14 -1.02 -3.50
N VAL A 25 20.76 0.20 -3.84
CA VAL A 25 21.43 0.98 -4.88
C VAL A 25 22.81 1.48 -4.42
N THR A 26 22.98 1.82 -3.14
CA THR A 26 24.25 2.39 -2.65
C THR A 26 25.24 1.37 -2.13
N SER A 27 24.78 0.24 -1.58
CA SER A 27 25.63 -0.67 -0.83
C SER A 27 25.69 -2.09 -1.38
N ILE A 28 24.73 -2.52 -2.21
CA ILE A 28 24.68 -3.89 -2.76
C ILE A 28 25.12 -3.88 -4.22
N ASP A 29 24.43 -3.16 -5.10
CA ASP A 29 24.77 -3.08 -6.52
C ASP A 29 24.36 -1.71 -7.09
N ALA A 30 25.36 -0.85 -7.29
CA ALA A 30 25.13 0.49 -7.85
C ALA A 30 24.72 0.45 -9.33
N LYS A 31 25.11 -0.58 -10.08
CA LYS A 31 24.87 -0.66 -11.53
C LYS A 31 23.46 -1.15 -11.84
N ASN A 32 22.97 -2.20 -11.16
CA ASN A 32 21.69 -2.83 -11.41
C ASN A 32 20.69 -2.60 -10.26
N GLY A 33 21.00 -1.72 -9.32
CA GLY A 33 20.23 -1.52 -8.09
C GLY A 33 18.76 -1.18 -8.35
N LEU A 34 18.45 -0.34 -9.34
CA LEU A 34 17.08 -0.04 -9.74
C LEU A 34 16.31 -1.28 -10.18
N PHE A 35 16.93 -2.14 -11.02
CA PHE A 35 16.33 -3.39 -11.45
C PHE A 35 16.04 -4.30 -10.24
N TYR A 36 16.98 -4.44 -9.30
CA TYR A 36 16.80 -5.28 -8.12
C TYR A 36 15.72 -4.73 -7.17
N VAL A 37 15.64 -3.42 -6.99
CA VAL A 37 14.54 -2.79 -6.23
C VAL A 37 13.20 -3.12 -6.86
N GLY A 38 13.08 -2.97 -8.19
CA GLY A 38 11.88 -3.32 -8.93
C GLY A 38 11.52 -4.80 -8.83
N ALA A 39 12.48 -5.69 -9.05
CA ALA A 39 12.28 -7.13 -8.97
C ALA A 39 11.86 -7.57 -7.57
N MET A 40 12.54 -7.07 -6.52
CA MET A 40 12.24 -7.39 -5.13
C MET A 40 10.81 -6.96 -4.76
N THR A 41 10.44 -5.72 -5.07
CA THR A 41 9.11 -5.19 -4.74
C THR A 41 8.02 -5.90 -5.53
N ALA A 42 8.24 -6.16 -6.82
CA ALA A 42 7.29 -6.86 -7.66
C ALA A 42 7.06 -8.32 -7.20
N ILE A 43 8.13 -9.07 -6.94
CA ILE A 43 8.03 -10.45 -6.45
C ILE A 43 7.27 -10.47 -5.12
N ALA A 44 7.60 -9.57 -4.20
CA ALA A 44 6.90 -9.43 -2.92
C ALA A 44 5.40 -9.22 -3.08
N LEU A 45 4.99 -8.31 -3.97
CA LEU A 45 3.57 -8.05 -4.25
C LEU A 45 2.89 -9.22 -4.96
N PHE A 46 3.58 -9.88 -5.91
CA PHE A 46 3.02 -11.07 -6.59
C PHE A 46 2.76 -12.22 -5.64
N VAL A 47 3.66 -12.50 -4.70
CA VAL A 47 3.45 -13.57 -3.71
C VAL A 47 2.45 -13.16 -2.62
N ALA A 48 2.32 -11.86 -2.33
CA ALA A 48 1.35 -11.34 -1.38
C ALA A 48 -0.10 -11.53 -1.85
N ILE A 49 -0.38 -11.50 -3.16
CA ILE A 49 -1.73 -11.69 -3.71
C ILE A 49 -2.33 -13.05 -3.30
N PRO A 50 -1.76 -14.22 -3.68
CA PRO A 50 -2.30 -15.51 -3.27
C PRO A 50 -2.24 -15.71 -1.75
N ALA A 51 -1.20 -15.15 -1.08
CA ALA A 51 -1.07 -15.23 0.36
C ALA A 51 -2.21 -14.49 1.08
N SER A 52 -2.66 -13.33 0.59
CA SER A 52 -3.77 -12.59 1.18
C SER A 52 -5.09 -13.37 1.14
N PHE A 53 -5.34 -14.12 0.07
CA PHE A 53 -6.50 -15.03 -0.01
C PHE A 53 -6.38 -16.18 0.99
N LEU A 54 -5.20 -16.81 1.05
CA LEU A 54 -4.95 -17.90 1.99
C LEU A 54 -5.17 -17.46 3.44
N TRP A 55 -4.58 -16.33 3.83
CA TRP A 55 -4.72 -15.81 5.19
C TRP A 55 -6.13 -15.32 5.50
N GLY A 56 -6.82 -14.70 4.53
CA GLY A 56 -8.22 -14.34 4.65
C GLY A 56 -9.08 -15.57 4.92
N TYR A 57 -8.95 -16.61 4.09
CA TYR A 57 -9.66 -17.86 4.28
C TYR A 57 -9.36 -18.53 5.63
N LEU A 58 -8.08 -18.61 6.00
CA LEU A 58 -7.69 -19.25 7.27
C LEU A 58 -8.18 -18.44 8.49
N SER A 59 -8.11 -17.12 8.43
CA SER A 59 -8.59 -16.27 9.53
C SER A 59 -10.11 -16.38 9.71
N ASP A 60 -10.87 -16.41 8.63
CA ASP A 60 -12.33 -16.56 8.68
C ASP A 60 -12.75 -17.95 9.15
N LYS A 61 -12.03 -19.00 8.69
CA LYS A 61 -12.30 -20.38 9.09
C LYS A 61 -12.00 -20.63 10.57
N THR A 62 -10.87 -20.12 11.07
CA THR A 62 -10.42 -20.38 12.44
C THR A 62 -10.99 -19.39 13.45
N ARG A 63 -11.40 -18.19 13.00
CA ARG A 63 -11.87 -17.07 13.83
C ARG A 63 -10.89 -16.62 14.92
N HIS A 64 -9.61 -16.94 14.77
CA HIS A 64 -8.54 -16.54 15.68
C HIS A 64 -7.71 -15.40 15.07
N TYR A 65 -8.31 -14.24 14.87
CA TYR A 65 -7.72 -13.09 14.19
C TYR A 65 -6.41 -12.62 14.84
N LYS A 66 -6.36 -12.61 16.15
CA LYS A 66 -5.18 -12.28 16.94
C LYS A 66 -3.95 -13.11 16.53
N ARG A 67 -4.11 -14.42 16.30
CA ARG A 67 -2.99 -15.30 15.91
C ARG A 67 -2.33 -14.88 14.60
N TYR A 68 -3.11 -14.47 13.62
CA TYR A 68 -2.59 -14.06 12.31
C TYR A 68 -1.91 -12.70 12.37
N ILE A 69 -2.41 -11.77 13.20
CA ILE A 69 -1.75 -10.50 13.48
C ILE A 69 -0.38 -10.74 14.15
N LEU A 70 -0.34 -11.58 15.17
CA LEU A 70 0.90 -11.93 15.86
C LEU A 70 1.90 -12.63 14.94
N LEU A 71 1.42 -13.56 14.10
CA LEU A 71 2.24 -14.25 13.11
C LEU A 71 2.88 -13.27 12.13
N ALA A 72 2.11 -12.31 11.61
CA ALA A 72 2.61 -11.30 10.68
C ALA A 72 3.75 -10.48 11.29
N PHE A 73 3.57 -9.97 12.51
CA PHE A 73 4.56 -9.10 13.17
C PHE A 73 5.81 -9.87 13.63
N LEU A 74 5.62 -11.09 14.14
CA LEU A 74 6.74 -11.94 14.52
C LEU A 74 7.59 -12.36 13.32
N MET A 75 6.96 -12.79 12.23
CA MET A 75 7.68 -13.18 11.02
C MET A 75 8.38 -11.99 10.35
N SER A 76 7.77 -10.80 10.36
CA SER A 76 8.44 -9.58 9.92
C SER A 76 9.69 -9.30 10.76
N THR A 77 9.61 -9.45 12.09
CA THR A 77 10.77 -9.31 12.98
C THR A 77 11.89 -10.28 12.62
N ILE A 78 11.56 -11.56 12.45
CA ILE A 78 12.55 -12.62 12.14
C ILE A 78 13.22 -12.35 10.79
N MET A 79 12.42 -12.05 9.74
CA MET A 79 12.98 -11.79 8.40
C MET A 79 13.87 -10.55 8.37
N LEU A 80 13.50 -9.48 9.08
CA LEU A 80 14.30 -8.27 9.18
C LEU A 80 15.61 -8.50 9.95
N CYS A 81 15.58 -9.34 11.00
CA CYS A 81 16.81 -9.79 11.64
C CYS A 81 17.70 -10.56 10.66
N LEU A 82 17.14 -11.48 9.85
CA LEU A 82 17.90 -12.25 8.87
C LEU A 82 18.52 -11.35 7.78
N PHE A 83 17.88 -10.26 7.41
CA PHE A 83 18.44 -9.28 6.45
C PHE A 83 19.79 -8.73 6.89
N THR A 84 20.05 -8.60 8.21
CA THR A 84 21.30 -8.04 8.71
C THR A 84 22.50 -8.93 8.44
N PHE A 85 22.28 -10.22 8.23
CA PHE A 85 23.35 -11.22 8.08
C PHE A 85 23.71 -11.53 6.62
N THR A 86 23.00 -10.93 5.65
CA THR A 86 23.27 -11.19 4.24
C THR A 86 23.45 -9.91 3.43
N LYS A 87 24.32 -10.01 2.42
CA LYS A 87 24.46 -9.00 1.35
C LYS A 87 24.18 -9.62 -0.03
N ASP A 88 23.82 -10.91 -0.07
CA ASP A 88 23.42 -11.57 -1.30
C ASP A 88 22.05 -11.06 -1.73
N ILE A 89 21.98 -10.47 -2.92
CA ILE A 89 20.76 -9.89 -3.45
C ILE A 89 19.66 -10.93 -3.69
N ALA A 90 20.01 -12.14 -4.10
CA ALA A 90 19.03 -13.21 -4.33
C ALA A 90 18.41 -13.66 -3.01
N LEU A 91 19.23 -13.78 -1.96
CA LEU A 91 18.74 -14.09 -0.62
C LEU A 91 17.91 -12.95 -0.03
N LEU A 92 18.29 -11.67 -0.24
CA LEU A 92 17.50 -10.52 0.19
C LEU A 92 16.12 -10.50 -0.49
N ILE A 93 16.04 -10.73 -1.80
CA ILE A 93 14.77 -10.83 -2.55
C ILE A 93 13.91 -11.97 -1.99
N THR A 94 14.52 -13.12 -1.73
CA THR A 94 13.81 -14.30 -1.18
C THR A 94 13.26 -14.01 0.22
N LEU A 95 14.07 -13.45 1.12
CA LEU A 95 13.63 -13.10 2.47
C LEU A 95 12.53 -12.03 2.45
N TYR A 96 12.62 -11.05 1.54
CA TYR A 96 11.60 -10.01 1.38
C TYR A 96 10.28 -10.60 0.84
N ALA A 97 10.35 -11.53 -0.09
CA ALA A 97 9.17 -12.25 -0.59
C ALA A 97 8.50 -13.08 0.53
N ILE A 98 9.29 -13.83 1.32
CA ILE A 98 8.77 -14.58 2.48
C ILE A 98 8.15 -13.63 3.50
N MET A 99 8.82 -12.51 3.82
CA MET A 99 8.28 -11.49 4.71
C MET A 99 6.94 -10.98 4.20
N SER A 100 6.79 -10.72 2.90
CA SER A 100 5.55 -10.22 2.30
C SER A 100 4.40 -11.23 2.37
N ILE A 101 4.69 -12.53 2.25
CA ILE A 101 3.68 -13.59 2.45
C ILE A 101 3.06 -13.50 3.85
N PHE A 102 3.89 -13.31 4.88
CA PHE A 102 3.42 -13.23 6.26
C PHE A 102 2.88 -11.84 6.61
N HIS A 103 3.46 -10.79 6.02
CA HIS A 103 3.00 -9.42 6.26
C HIS A 103 1.51 -9.26 5.97
N VAL A 104 1.00 -9.78 4.87
CA VAL A 104 -0.43 -9.65 4.52
C VAL A 104 -1.37 -10.47 5.42
N ALA A 105 -0.84 -11.32 6.31
CA ALA A 105 -1.65 -12.11 7.23
C ALA A 105 -2.44 -11.25 8.24
N HIS A 106 -2.01 -10.02 8.51
CA HIS A 106 -2.73 -9.11 9.43
C HIS A 106 -3.84 -8.31 8.75
N GLU A 107 -3.87 -8.22 7.42
CA GLU A 107 -4.78 -7.35 6.67
C GLU A 107 -6.26 -7.75 6.80
N ALA A 108 -6.59 -9.03 6.60
CA ALA A 108 -7.95 -9.53 6.77
C ALA A 108 -8.44 -9.41 8.22
N PRO A 109 -7.67 -9.87 9.24
CA PRO A 109 -7.99 -9.64 10.66
C PRO A 109 -8.20 -8.19 11.03
N LYS A 110 -7.39 -7.27 10.53
CA LYS A 110 -7.54 -5.82 10.74
C LYS A 110 -8.91 -5.33 10.29
N ASN A 111 -9.31 -5.68 9.08
CA ASN A 111 -10.59 -5.26 8.52
C ASN A 111 -11.78 -5.81 9.31
N VAL A 112 -11.69 -7.06 9.77
CA VAL A 112 -12.72 -7.67 10.64
C VAL A 112 -12.80 -6.96 11.98
N LEU A 113 -11.67 -6.66 12.63
CA LEU A 113 -11.67 -5.93 13.90
C LEU A 113 -12.34 -4.55 13.75
N ILE A 114 -12.12 -3.84 12.65
CA ILE A 114 -12.78 -2.56 12.39
C ILE A 114 -14.29 -2.77 12.17
N ALA A 115 -14.66 -3.77 11.39
CA ALA A 115 -16.07 -4.04 11.07
C ALA A 115 -16.89 -4.51 12.29
N GLU A 116 -16.29 -5.29 13.19
CA GLU A 116 -16.98 -5.83 14.38
C GLU A 116 -17.01 -4.85 15.56
N LEU A 117 -15.98 -4.01 15.72
CA LEU A 117 -15.90 -3.07 16.84
C LEU A 117 -16.70 -1.78 16.63
N TYR A 118 -17.15 -1.49 15.39
CA TYR A 118 -17.82 -0.22 15.06
C TYR A 118 -19.10 -0.43 14.24
N SER A 119 -20.08 0.47 14.43
CA SER A 119 -21.33 0.44 13.67
C SER A 119 -21.09 0.72 12.17
N HIS A 120 -21.94 0.16 11.31
CA HIS A 120 -21.85 0.34 9.85
C HIS A 120 -21.85 1.83 9.43
N GLN A 121 -22.59 2.67 10.13
CA GLN A 121 -22.67 4.12 9.86
C GLN A 121 -21.33 4.84 10.16
N ASP A 122 -20.52 4.30 11.06
CA ASP A 122 -19.25 4.88 11.46
C ASP A 122 -18.03 4.30 10.70
N TRP A 123 -18.22 3.33 9.82
CA TRP A 123 -17.09 2.64 9.17
C TRP A 123 -16.17 3.60 8.42
N LYS A 124 -16.70 4.49 7.59
CA LYS A 124 -15.91 5.48 6.84
C LYS A 124 -15.01 6.31 7.76
N ARG A 125 -15.59 6.81 8.87
CA ARG A 125 -14.86 7.61 9.86
C ARG A 125 -13.80 6.78 10.59
N ASN A 126 -14.12 5.55 10.94
CA ASN A 126 -13.21 4.67 11.66
C ASN A 126 -12.09 4.14 10.77
N PHE A 127 -12.35 3.86 9.49
CA PHE A 127 -11.31 3.55 8.52
C PHE A 127 -10.38 4.75 8.29
N ALA A 128 -10.93 5.94 8.06
CA ALA A 128 -10.12 7.15 7.90
C ALA A 128 -9.27 7.44 9.13
N PHE A 129 -9.82 7.23 10.33
CA PHE A 129 -9.06 7.37 11.57
C PHE A 129 -7.97 6.29 11.71
N TYR A 130 -8.27 5.03 11.36
CA TYR A 130 -7.31 3.94 11.42
C TYR A 130 -6.14 4.21 10.46
N GLU A 131 -6.43 4.49 9.18
CA GLU A 131 -5.42 4.77 8.17
C GLU A 131 -4.60 6.03 8.53
N GLY A 132 -5.23 7.09 9.03
CA GLY A 132 -4.51 8.28 9.50
C GLY A 132 -3.62 8.01 10.73
N PHE A 133 -4.04 7.11 11.62
CA PHE A 133 -3.25 6.72 12.79
C PHE A 133 -2.04 5.86 12.40
N THR A 134 -2.21 4.92 11.49
CA THR A 134 -1.11 4.09 10.97
C THR A 134 -0.16 4.91 10.09
N GLU A 135 -0.68 5.85 9.30
CA GLU A 135 0.12 6.82 8.55
C GLU A 135 0.98 7.71 9.48
N ALA A 136 0.45 8.07 10.66
CA ALA A 136 1.26 8.76 11.67
C ALA A 136 2.41 7.87 12.19
N GLY A 137 2.19 6.56 12.31
CA GLY A 137 3.25 5.58 12.58
C GLY A 137 4.30 5.57 11.47
N TRP A 138 3.85 5.49 10.21
CA TRP A 138 4.72 5.56 9.04
C TRP A 138 5.58 6.84 9.02
N LEU A 139 4.97 7.99 9.28
CA LEU A 139 5.67 9.28 9.38
C LEU A 139 6.76 9.26 10.45
N ILE A 140 6.48 8.72 11.65
CA ILE A 140 7.49 8.59 12.71
C ILE A 140 8.60 7.62 12.29
N GLY A 141 8.27 6.57 11.55
CA GLY A 141 9.26 5.68 10.94
C GLY A 141 10.20 6.41 9.97
N LEU A 142 9.65 7.29 9.14
CA LEU A 142 10.46 8.16 8.27
C LEU A 142 11.32 9.14 9.06
N LEU A 143 10.81 9.68 10.18
CA LEU A 143 11.60 10.50 11.10
C LEU A 143 12.77 9.72 11.71
N LEU A 144 12.53 8.49 12.13
CA LEU A 144 13.60 7.61 12.62
C LEU A 144 14.63 7.32 11.52
N GLY A 145 14.21 7.13 10.27
CA GLY A 145 15.10 6.98 9.13
C GLY A 145 15.93 8.24 8.84
N PHE A 146 15.31 9.42 8.95
CA PHE A 146 16.02 10.71 8.88
C PHE A 146 17.10 10.80 9.96
N LEU A 147 16.75 10.53 11.22
CA LEU A 147 17.69 10.56 12.34
C LEU A 147 18.79 9.51 12.17
N ALA A 148 18.46 8.26 11.83
CA ALA A 148 19.41 7.20 11.61
C ALA A 148 20.43 7.56 10.51
N SER A 149 19.94 8.14 9.41
CA SER A 149 20.80 8.59 8.30
C SER A 149 21.66 9.79 8.69
N ASN A 150 21.12 10.76 9.44
CA ASN A 150 21.82 11.97 9.85
C ASN A 150 22.91 11.67 10.89
N TYR A 151 22.67 10.73 11.80
CA TYR A 151 23.66 10.30 12.81
C TYR A 151 24.58 9.19 12.31
N GLY A 152 24.52 8.79 11.04
CA GLY A 152 25.40 7.79 10.45
C GLY A 152 25.18 6.37 11.00
N LEU A 153 23.94 6.03 11.38
CA LEU A 153 23.62 4.68 11.81
C LEU A 153 23.84 3.69 10.66
N GLY A 154 24.70 2.70 10.87
CA GLY A 154 25.03 1.73 9.83
C GLY A 154 23.84 0.86 9.41
N PRO A 155 23.88 0.24 8.21
CA PRO A 155 22.76 -0.53 7.67
C PRO A 155 22.25 -1.64 8.58
N ALA A 156 23.14 -2.39 9.22
CA ALA A 156 22.77 -3.46 10.15
C ALA A 156 21.97 -2.92 11.36
N ASN A 157 22.44 -1.83 11.95
CA ASN A 157 21.76 -1.22 13.10
C ASN A 157 20.40 -0.64 12.71
N THR A 158 20.27 -0.10 11.50
CA THR A 158 19.00 0.37 10.95
C THR A 158 18.01 -0.80 10.78
N LEU A 159 18.46 -1.93 10.25
CA LEU A 159 17.62 -3.13 10.13
C LEU A 159 17.23 -3.71 11.49
N PHE A 160 18.14 -3.73 12.46
CA PHE A 160 17.82 -4.13 13.83
C PHE A 160 16.80 -3.18 14.49
N LEU A 161 16.90 -1.88 14.23
CA LEU A 161 15.88 -0.91 14.69
C LEU A 161 14.51 -1.25 14.13
N VAL A 162 14.41 -1.51 12.82
CA VAL A 162 13.13 -1.90 12.18
C VAL A 162 12.61 -3.23 12.74
N ALA A 163 13.48 -4.22 12.93
CA ALA A 163 13.12 -5.49 13.55
C ALA A 163 12.60 -5.29 14.99
N GLY A 164 13.27 -4.43 15.77
CA GLY A 164 12.85 -4.06 17.13
C GLY A 164 11.46 -3.41 17.18
N LEU A 165 11.16 -2.50 16.24
CA LEU A 165 9.83 -1.89 16.12
C LEU A 165 8.75 -2.94 15.84
N ASN A 166 9.02 -3.90 14.94
CA ASN A 166 8.09 -5.00 14.66
C ASN A 166 7.93 -5.96 15.84
N PHE A 167 8.99 -6.18 16.62
CA PHE A 167 8.91 -6.95 17.86
C PHE A 167 8.05 -6.24 18.91
N VAL A 168 8.19 -4.92 19.07
CA VAL A 168 7.30 -4.11 19.92
C VAL A 168 5.85 -4.21 19.44
N ALA A 169 5.62 -4.15 18.12
CA ALA A 169 4.30 -4.34 17.53
C ALA A 169 3.70 -5.71 17.90
N PHE A 170 4.51 -6.78 17.82
CA PHE A 170 4.12 -8.13 18.24
C PHE A 170 3.71 -8.16 19.72
N VAL A 171 4.54 -7.63 20.62
CA VAL A 171 4.27 -7.63 22.08
C VAL A 171 3.00 -6.81 22.38
N LEU A 172 2.86 -5.61 21.84
CA LEU A 172 1.67 -4.78 22.06
C LEU A 172 0.40 -5.45 21.52
N SER A 173 0.49 -6.11 20.37
CA SER A 173 -0.66 -6.86 19.83
C SER A 173 -0.98 -8.09 20.65
N ALA A 174 0.02 -8.77 21.19
CA ALA A 174 -0.21 -9.90 22.10
C ALA A 174 -0.97 -9.49 23.38
N VAL A 175 -0.75 -8.26 23.87
CA VAL A 175 -1.41 -7.73 25.06
C VAL A 175 -2.79 -7.13 24.74
N PHE A 176 -2.89 -6.31 23.69
CA PHE A 176 -4.07 -5.45 23.48
C PHE A 176 -5.06 -5.96 22.43
N VAL A 177 -4.68 -6.88 21.56
CA VAL A 177 -5.61 -7.47 20.59
C VAL A 177 -6.37 -8.61 21.27
N VAL A 178 -7.69 -8.56 21.18
CA VAL A 178 -8.60 -9.61 21.63
C VAL A 178 -9.44 -10.04 20.46
N ASP A 179 -9.64 -11.34 20.30
CA ASP A 179 -10.56 -11.84 19.27
C ASP A 179 -11.99 -11.40 19.63
N PRO A 180 -12.76 -10.85 18.67
CA PRO A 180 -14.12 -10.37 18.94
C PRO A 180 -15.06 -11.54 19.25
N ASP A 181 -15.96 -11.36 20.22
CA ASP A 181 -17.06 -12.27 20.45
C ASP A 181 -18.12 -12.11 19.36
N PHE A 182 -18.32 -13.14 18.55
CA PHE A 182 -19.27 -13.09 17.43
C PHE A 182 -20.71 -13.18 17.91
N ILE A 183 -21.55 -12.29 17.41
CA ILE A 183 -23.00 -12.41 17.57
C ILE A 183 -23.46 -13.59 16.68
N PHE A 184 -24.16 -14.56 17.27
CA PHE A 184 -24.54 -15.86 16.68
C PHE A 184 -25.21 -15.77 15.30
N GLU A 185 -25.99 -14.74 15.04
CA GLU A 185 -26.67 -14.51 13.75
C GLU A 185 -25.74 -14.31 12.56
N ARG A 186 -24.58 -13.65 12.78
CA ARG A 186 -23.58 -13.45 11.71
C ARG A 186 -22.77 -14.70 11.43
N SER A 187 -22.73 -15.66 12.36
CA SER A 187 -22.00 -16.92 12.20
C SER A 187 -22.63 -17.84 11.13
N LEU A 188 -23.93 -17.86 11.03
CA LEU A 188 -24.68 -18.71 10.07
C LEU A 188 -24.52 -18.17 8.63
N VAL A 189 -24.55 -16.86 8.44
CA VAL A 189 -24.33 -16.22 7.13
C VAL A 189 -22.89 -16.38 6.65
N SER A 190 -21.93 -16.45 7.57
CA SER A 190 -20.50 -16.65 7.26
C SER A 190 -20.22 -18.07 6.75
N ILE A 191 -20.85 -19.11 7.30
CA ILE A 191 -20.59 -20.51 6.92
C ILE A 191 -21.07 -20.79 5.47
N GLU A 192 -22.24 -20.31 5.10
CA GLU A 192 -22.79 -20.46 3.75
C GLU A 192 -21.92 -19.74 2.70
N LYS A 193 -21.36 -18.58 3.04
CA LYS A 193 -20.47 -17.80 2.16
C LYS A 193 -19.05 -18.33 2.05
N THR A 194 -18.53 -19.05 3.06
CA THR A 194 -17.15 -19.56 3.06
C THR A 194 -17.00 -20.76 2.11
N VAL A 195 -18.02 -21.60 1.99
CA VAL A 195 -18.04 -22.72 1.02
C VAL A 195 -18.09 -22.18 -0.40
N ASP A 196 -18.82 -21.09 -0.62
CA ASP A 196 -18.93 -20.41 -1.92
C ASP A 196 -17.60 -19.72 -2.32
N PHE A 197 -16.87 -19.15 -1.37
CA PHE A 197 -15.60 -18.43 -1.62
C PHE A 197 -14.45 -19.36 -2.07
N ALA A 198 -14.31 -20.53 -1.44
CA ALA A 198 -13.25 -21.49 -1.82
C ALA A 198 -13.48 -22.08 -3.21
N SER A 199 -14.75 -22.34 -3.57
CA SER A 199 -15.11 -22.83 -4.92
C SER A 199 -15.05 -21.70 -5.97
N HIS A 200 -15.30 -20.44 -5.57
CA HIS A 200 -15.32 -19.28 -6.47
C HIS A 200 -13.95 -18.61 -6.66
N GLY A 201 -12.99 -18.79 -5.76
CA GLY A 201 -11.62 -18.24 -5.92
C GLY A 201 -10.91 -18.87 -7.13
N VAL A 202 -10.98 -20.19 -7.28
CA VAL A 202 -10.47 -20.91 -8.46
C VAL A 202 -11.36 -20.66 -9.69
N PHE A 203 -12.66 -20.53 -9.49
CA PHE A 203 -13.65 -20.28 -10.56
C PHE A 203 -13.63 -18.82 -11.06
N LEU A 204 -13.27 -17.82 -10.23
CA LEU A 204 -13.09 -16.44 -10.65
C LEU A 204 -11.84 -16.24 -11.50
N ALA A 205 -10.75 -16.93 -11.19
CA ALA A 205 -9.56 -16.94 -12.03
C ALA A 205 -9.88 -17.53 -13.42
N SER A 206 -10.69 -18.61 -13.47
CA SER A 206 -11.11 -19.23 -14.74
C SER A 206 -12.22 -18.42 -15.47
N LYS A 207 -13.07 -17.70 -14.76
CA LYS A 207 -14.17 -16.90 -15.34
C LYS A 207 -13.77 -15.48 -15.72
N MET A 208 -12.68 -14.93 -15.20
CA MET A 208 -12.05 -13.71 -15.74
C MET A 208 -11.55 -13.95 -17.17
N MET A 209 -11.27 -15.20 -17.53
CA MET A 209 -10.96 -15.61 -18.91
C MET A 209 -12.21 -15.94 -19.76
N GLY A 210 -13.41 -16.08 -19.16
CA GLY A 210 -14.60 -16.58 -19.83
C GLY A 210 -15.89 -15.74 -19.75
N GLY A 211 -15.80 -14.45 -19.39
CA GLY A 211 -16.96 -13.53 -19.38
C GLY A 211 -17.86 -13.69 -18.12
N ILE A 212 -17.83 -12.68 -17.25
CA ILE A 212 -18.58 -12.61 -16.00
C ILE A 212 -20.05 -12.35 -16.30
N SER A 213 -20.93 -13.31 -15.97
CA SER A 213 -22.37 -13.02 -15.84
C SER A 213 -22.60 -12.29 -14.52
N LEU A 214 -22.58 -10.97 -14.57
CA LEU A 214 -22.88 -10.09 -13.44
C LEU A 214 -24.39 -10.03 -13.19
N ASP A 215 -24.78 -10.02 -11.92
CA ASP A 215 -26.16 -9.78 -11.48
C ASP A 215 -26.73 -8.50 -12.14
N GLU A 216 -28.01 -8.45 -12.47
CA GLU A 216 -28.62 -7.34 -13.25
C GLU A 216 -28.44 -5.94 -12.60
N ARG A 217 -28.30 -5.87 -11.27
CA ARG A 217 -27.94 -4.64 -10.57
C ARG A 217 -26.52 -4.16 -10.86
N LEU A 218 -25.57 -5.08 -11.00
CA LEU A 218 -24.17 -4.80 -11.33
C LEU A 218 -23.98 -4.47 -12.82
N LYS A 219 -24.91 -4.89 -13.69
CA LYS A 219 -24.91 -4.51 -15.12
C LYS A 219 -25.26 -3.03 -15.36
N ARG A 220 -26.02 -2.40 -14.46
CA ARG A 220 -26.31 -0.95 -14.53
C ARG A 220 -25.13 -0.07 -14.14
N GLU A 221 -24.21 -0.57 -13.33
CA GLU A 221 -23.03 0.16 -12.89
C GLU A 221 -21.83 -0.42 -13.60
N ASN A 222 -21.06 0.38 -14.29
CA ASN A 222 -19.93 -0.04 -15.11
C ASN A 222 -18.75 -0.54 -14.22
N VAL A 223 -18.99 -1.59 -13.40
CA VAL A 223 -18.05 -2.15 -12.41
C VAL A 223 -16.74 -2.56 -13.07
N THR A 224 -16.78 -3.01 -14.32
CA THR A 224 -15.58 -3.31 -15.10
C THR A 224 -14.71 -2.06 -15.28
N ALA A 225 -15.31 -0.91 -15.58
CA ALA A 225 -14.59 0.35 -15.70
C ALA A 225 -13.97 0.76 -14.35
N PHE A 226 -14.68 0.56 -13.23
CA PHE A 226 -14.15 0.79 -11.90
C PHE A 226 -12.91 -0.10 -11.61
N CYS A 227 -13.01 -1.39 -11.88
CA CYS A 227 -11.90 -2.34 -11.67
C CYS A 227 -10.69 -1.98 -12.54
N CYS A 228 -10.90 -1.68 -13.82
CA CYS A 228 -9.82 -1.24 -14.72
C CYS A 228 -9.18 0.07 -14.24
N GLY A 229 -10.00 1.05 -13.82
CA GLY A 229 -9.52 2.31 -13.26
C GLY A 229 -8.64 2.09 -12.03
N LEU A 230 -9.04 1.17 -11.13
CA LEU A 230 -8.30 0.84 -9.93
C LEU A 230 -6.95 0.16 -10.21
N VAL A 231 -6.92 -0.81 -11.13
CA VAL A 231 -5.67 -1.46 -11.57
C VAL A 231 -4.72 -0.45 -12.19
N LEU A 232 -5.22 0.42 -13.10
CA LEU A 232 -4.40 1.44 -13.74
C LEU A 232 -3.90 2.49 -12.74
N PHE A 233 -4.73 2.90 -11.77
CA PHE A 233 -4.31 3.81 -10.72
C PHE A 233 -3.18 3.23 -9.87
N SER A 234 -3.31 1.97 -9.46
CA SER A 234 -2.27 1.27 -8.69
C SER A 234 -0.99 1.07 -9.51
N LEU A 235 -1.13 0.69 -10.79
CA LEU A 235 -0.02 0.56 -11.74
C LEU A 235 0.76 1.88 -11.84
N ALA A 236 0.08 3.00 -12.12
CA ALA A 236 0.70 4.31 -12.25
C ALA A 236 1.35 4.78 -10.94
N THR A 237 0.68 4.52 -9.80
CA THR A 237 1.23 4.84 -8.47
C THR A 237 2.55 4.12 -8.23
N SER A 238 2.61 2.82 -8.50
CA SER A 238 3.80 2.02 -8.27
C SER A 238 4.92 2.32 -9.28
N ILE A 239 4.59 2.58 -10.56
CA ILE A 239 5.57 3.05 -11.56
C ILE A 239 6.26 4.32 -11.04
N LEU A 240 5.51 5.25 -10.47
CA LEU A 240 6.03 6.52 -10.00
C LEU A 240 6.80 6.40 -8.68
N PHE A 241 6.18 5.78 -7.66
CA PHE A 241 6.69 5.85 -6.29
C PHE A 241 7.81 4.84 -5.98
N THR A 242 7.86 3.69 -6.65
CA THR A 242 8.91 2.69 -6.39
C THR A 242 10.33 3.23 -6.68
N PRO A 243 10.60 3.90 -7.82
CA PRO A 243 11.93 4.47 -8.08
C PRO A 243 12.12 5.89 -7.50
N MET A 244 11.09 6.50 -6.89
CA MET A 244 11.12 7.90 -6.45
C MET A 244 12.21 8.20 -5.40
N PRO A 245 12.48 7.37 -4.37
CA PRO A 245 13.57 7.62 -3.43
C PRO A 245 14.93 7.72 -4.13
N ILE A 246 15.13 6.90 -5.17
CA ILE A 246 16.37 6.87 -5.96
C ILE A 246 16.44 8.11 -6.87
N PHE A 247 15.31 8.56 -7.45
CA PHE A 247 15.23 9.83 -8.18
C PHE A 247 15.69 11.00 -7.31
N VAL A 248 15.14 11.11 -6.10
CA VAL A 248 15.48 12.20 -5.17
C VAL A 248 16.95 12.13 -4.74
N SER A 249 17.48 10.93 -4.49
CA SER A 249 18.88 10.75 -4.10
C SER A 249 19.85 10.97 -5.27
N ASN A 250 19.64 10.28 -6.39
CA ASN A 250 20.64 10.20 -7.45
C ASN A 250 20.52 11.32 -8.50
N VAL A 251 19.27 11.70 -8.85
CA VAL A 251 19.04 12.71 -9.89
C VAL A 251 19.03 14.12 -9.30
N LEU A 252 18.37 14.31 -8.15
CA LEU A 252 18.41 15.60 -7.44
C LEU A 252 19.68 15.75 -6.58
N GLY A 253 20.50 14.70 -6.41
CA GLY A 253 21.76 14.73 -5.67
C GLY A 253 21.61 14.95 -4.17
N LEU A 254 20.46 14.57 -3.59
CA LEU A 254 20.16 14.83 -2.19
C LEU A 254 20.61 13.69 -1.28
N PRO A 255 21.18 13.99 -0.10
CA PRO A 255 21.56 12.96 0.86
C PRO A 255 20.36 12.19 1.40
N ALA A 256 20.57 10.94 1.81
CA ALA A 256 19.50 10.05 2.27
C ALA A 256 18.63 10.67 3.38
N ALA A 257 19.20 11.43 4.30
CA ALA A 257 18.43 12.15 5.32
C ALA A 257 17.38 13.09 4.70
N VAL A 258 17.75 13.84 3.66
CA VAL A 258 16.81 14.75 2.99
C VAL A 258 15.75 13.97 2.21
N VAL A 259 16.09 12.80 1.65
CA VAL A 259 15.10 11.91 1.03
C VAL A 259 14.03 11.53 2.05
N PHE A 260 14.42 11.07 3.24
CA PHE A 260 13.48 10.77 4.32
C PHE A 260 12.61 11.99 4.69
N ALA A 261 13.21 13.19 4.80
CA ALA A 261 12.46 14.41 5.12
C ALA A 261 11.41 14.76 4.06
N ILE A 262 11.70 14.57 2.78
CA ILE A 262 10.74 14.79 1.69
C ILE A 262 9.56 13.82 1.79
N PHE A 263 9.81 12.56 2.06
CA PHE A 263 8.74 11.57 2.23
C PHE A 263 7.97 11.77 3.55
N MET A 264 8.59 12.31 4.61
CA MET A 264 7.85 12.78 5.80
C MET A 264 6.84 13.86 5.44
N LEU A 265 7.20 14.83 4.62
CA LEU A 265 6.27 15.88 4.17
C LEU A 265 5.14 15.29 3.30
N ASN A 266 5.42 14.31 2.45
CA ASN A 266 4.39 13.55 1.72
C ASN A 266 3.41 12.87 2.69
N SER A 267 3.90 12.21 3.73
CA SER A 267 3.09 11.54 4.77
C SER A 267 2.27 12.56 5.59
N CYS A 268 2.83 13.74 5.90
CA CYS A 268 2.05 14.84 6.49
C CYS A 268 0.86 15.23 5.60
N GLY A 269 1.08 15.32 4.28
CA GLY A 269 0.02 15.53 3.30
C GLY A 269 -1.04 14.44 3.36
N ALA A 270 -0.64 13.17 3.44
CA ALA A 270 -1.55 12.04 3.55
C ALA A 270 -2.40 12.09 4.85
N ILE A 271 -1.78 12.35 6.00
CA ILE A 271 -2.51 12.52 7.28
C ILE A 271 -3.57 13.62 7.17
N ALA A 272 -3.22 14.77 6.59
CA ALA A 272 -4.16 15.86 6.35
C ALA A 272 -5.30 15.42 5.41
N GLY A 273 -4.99 14.62 4.40
CA GLY A 273 -5.96 14.01 3.49
C GLY A 273 -6.95 13.09 4.21
N TYR A 274 -6.46 12.14 5.02
CA TYR A 274 -7.30 11.25 5.82
C TYR A 274 -8.19 12.02 6.80
N ALA A 275 -7.63 13.01 7.49
CA ALA A 275 -8.39 13.86 8.41
C ALA A 275 -9.50 14.67 7.69
N SER A 276 -9.23 15.17 6.48
CA SER A 276 -10.21 15.93 5.69
C SER A 276 -11.33 15.04 5.14
N ALA A 277 -10.99 13.83 4.69
CA ALA A 277 -11.95 12.87 4.15
C ALA A 277 -12.87 12.30 5.24
N GLY A 278 -12.35 12.06 6.44
CA GLY A 278 -13.13 11.55 7.58
C GLY A 278 -14.15 12.55 8.17
N ARG A 279 -13.96 13.85 7.96
CA ARG A 279 -14.84 14.91 8.47
C ARG A 279 -16.04 15.22 7.56
N ARG A 280 -16.00 14.88 6.29
CA ARG A 280 -17.07 15.21 5.33
C ARG A 280 -18.18 14.19 5.39
N SER A 281 -19.40 14.67 5.66
CA SER A 281 -20.63 13.88 5.70
C SER A 281 -21.02 13.31 4.32
N GLU A 282 -21.87 12.29 4.31
CA GLU A 282 -22.17 11.39 3.19
C GLU A 282 -22.95 12.02 2.00
N GLU A 283 -23.37 13.27 2.06
CA GLU A 283 -24.38 13.86 1.16
C GLU A 283 -23.94 14.18 -0.28
N SER A 284 -22.72 13.86 -0.71
CA SER A 284 -22.34 14.14 -2.09
C SER A 284 -21.75 12.93 -2.79
N THR A 285 -22.40 12.51 -3.85
CA THR A 285 -21.99 11.51 -4.85
C THR A 285 -20.47 11.33 -4.95
N GLY A 286 -19.93 10.36 -4.18
CA GLY A 286 -18.49 10.08 -4.10
C GLY A 286 -17.88 9.66 -5.44
N ARG A 287 -18.69 9.16 -6.38
CA ARG A 287 -18.27 8.63 -7.68
C ARG A 287 -17.60 9.68 -8.57
N SER A 288 -18.22 10.84 -8.76
CA SER A 288 -17.66 11.92 -9.60
C SER A 288 -16.36 12.52 -9.03
N ARG A 289 -16.17 12.46 -7.70
CA ARG A 289 -14.96 12.98 -7.05
C ARG A 289 -13.73 12.09 -7.28
N VAL A 290 -13.91 10.77 -7.36
CA VAL A 290 -12.80 9.83 -7.57
C VAL A 290 -12.08 10.14 -8.88
N GLY A 291 -12.83 10.31 -9.97
CA GLY A 291 -12.25 10.70 -11.26
C GLY A 291 -11.44 12.00 -11.18
N GLY A 292 -12.02 13.04 -10.53
CA GLY A 292 -11.33 14.32 -10.36
C GLY A 292 -10.01 14.22 -9.60
N LEU A 293 -9.96 13.42 -8.53
CA LEU A 293 -8.72 13.19 -7.76
C LEU A 293 -7.63 12.52 -8.61
N VAL A 294 -8.02 11.54 -9.44
CA VAL A 294 -7.09 10.84 -10.33
C VAL A 294 -6.57 11.77 -11.42
N LEU A 295 -7.42 12.65 -11.97
CA LEU A 295 -7.02 13.66 -12.95
C LEU A 295 -5.99 14.63 -12.35
N VAL A 296 -6.23 15.14 -11.14
CA VAL A 296 -5.28 16.03 -10.47
C VAL A 296 -3.94 15.30 -10.24
N ARG A 297 -3.97 14.01 -9.89
CA ARG A 297 -2.77 13.20 -9.70
C ARG A 297 -2.00 13.03 -11.02
N SER A 298 -2.69 12.85 -12.15
CA SER A 298 -2.08 12.86 -13.47
C SER A 298 -1.36 14.19 -13.76
N MET A 299 -2.03 15.32 -13.51
CA MET A 299 -1.45 16.65 -13.72
C MET A 299 -0.21 16.87 -12.83
N LEU A 300 -0.28 16.49 -11.55
CA LEU A 300 0.87 16.58 -10.64
C LEU A 300 2.04 15.71 -11.12
N THR A 301 1.77 14.54 -11.70
CA THR A 301 2.82 13.69 -12.26
C THR A 301 3.51 14.37 -13.45
N PHE A 302 2.75 15.02 -14.34
CA PHE A 302 3.34 15.81 -15.42
C PHE A 302 4.10 17.05 -14.92
N MET A 303 3.72 17.64 -13.79
CA MET A 303 4.49 18.75 -13.18
C MET A 303 5.90 18.30 -12.76
N LEU A 304 6.11 17.01 -12.40
CA LEU A 304 7.45 16.50 -12.12
C LEU A 304 8.41 16.57 -13.31
N LEU A 305 7.89 16.61 -14.56
CA LEU A 305 8.73 16.84 -15.73
C LEU A 305 9.43 18.21 -15.65
N ALA A 306 8.76 19.22 -15.10
CA ALA A 306 9.37 20.54 -14.93
C ALA A 306 10.54 20.49 -13.92
N ALA A 307 10.50 19.58 -12.93
CA ALA A 307 11.61 19.39 -11.99
C ALA A 307 12.87 18.84 -12.67
N LEU A 308 12.75 18.14 -13.80
CA LEU A 308 13.89 17.66 -14.61
C LEU A 308 14.47 18.76 -15.50
N LEU A 309 13.66 19.74 -15.89
CA LEU A 309 14.03 20.75 -16.88
C LEU A 309 14.59 22.04 -16.24
N GLN A 310 14.20 22.37 -14.99
CA GLN A 310 14.58 23.60 -14.31
C GLN A 310 15.46 23.31 -13.09
N SER A 311 16.73 23.66 -13.15
CA SER A 311 17.71 23.39 -12.09
C SER A 311 17.51 24.18 -10.78
N SER A 312 16.89 25.38 -10.80
CA SER A 312 16.83 26.26 -9.63
C SER A 312 15.68 25.98 -8.64
N PHE A 313 14.59 25.35 -9.09
CA PHE A 313 13.39 25.07 -8.28
C PHE A 313 13.00 23.60 -8.22
N ASN A 314 13.82 22.70 -8.73
CA ASN A 314 13.49 21.28 -8.87
C ASN A 314 13.16 20.60 -7.53
N VAL A 315 13.89 20.88 -6.47
CA VAL A 315 13.66 20.29 -5.14
C VAL A 315 12.35 20.79 -4.55
N LEU A 316 12.14 22.12 -4.54
CA LEU A 316 10.93 22.73 -3.99
C LEU A 316 9.67 22.29 -4.72
N LEU A 317 9.73 22.21 -6.06
CA LEU A 317 8.64 21.72 -6.89
C LEU A 317 8.35 20.24 -6.61
N THR A 318 9.39 19.41 -6.53
CA THR A 318 9.25 17.97 -6.21
C THR A 318 8.59 17.78 -4.84
N VAL A 319 9.05 18.51 -3.81
CA VAL A 319 8.47 18.46 -2.46
C VAL A 319 7.00 18.86 -2.49
N GLY A 320 6.66 20.00 -3.10
CA GLY A 320 5.28 20.49 -3.19
C GLY A 320 4.36 19.50 -3.90
N VAL A 321 4.82 18.93 -5.02
CA VAL A 321 4.07 17.90 -5.75
C VAL A 321 3.88 16.64 -4.91
N LEU A 322 4.92 16.16 -4.24
CA LEU A 322 4.81 14.94 -3.40
C LEU A 322 3.87 15.14 -2.22
N VAL A 323 3.88 16.32 -1.55
CA VAL A 323 2.93 16.64 -0.46
C VAL A 323 1.49 16.59 -0.96
N LEU A 324 1.21 17.22 -2.10
CA LEU A 324 -0.13 17.20 -2.71
C LEU A 324 -0.52 15.79 -3.16
N MET A 325 0.41 15.01 -3.69
CA MET A 325 0.16 13.61 -4.06
C MET A 325 -0.20 12.75 -2.85
N GLY A 326 0.46 12.94 -1.70
CA GLY A 326 0.11 12.26 -0.45
C GLY A 326 -1.31 12.61 0.00
N PHE A 327 -1.66 13.90 0.00
CA PHE A 327 -3.00 14.36 0.35
C PHE A 327 -4.08 13.75 -0.55
N ILE A 328 -3.88 13.81 -1.87
CA ILE A 328 -4.85 13.29 -2.85
C ILE A 328 -4.96 11.77 -2.74
N PHE A 329 -3.85 11.07 -2.50
CA PHE A 329 -3.86 9.62 -2.30
C PHE A 329 -4.73 9.22 -1.11
N ALA A 330 -4.57 9.86 0.02
CA ALA A 330 -5.34 9.58 1.22
C ALA A 330 -6.85 9.83 1.01
N VAL A 331 -7.19 10.98 0.40
CA VAL A 331 -8.60 11.28 0.07
C VAL A 331 -9.16 10.24 -0.91
N PHE A 332 -8.41 9.88 -1.95
CA PHE A 332 -8.79 8.85 -2.91
C PHE A 332 -9.05 7.50 -2.22
N MET A 333 -8.12 7.04 -1.37
CA MET A 333 -8.23 5.75 -0.68
C MET A 333 -9.48 5.65 0.19
N VAL A 334 -9.82 6.71 0.95
CA VAL A 334 -11.06 6.72 1.75
C VAL A 334 -12.30 6.59 0.88
N HIS A 335 -12.35 7.27 -0.27
CA HIS A 335 -13.49 7.18 -1.20
C HIS A 335 -13.56 5.81 -1.87
N ILE A 336 -12.43 5.26 -2.33
CA ILE A 336 -12.38 3.94 -2.96
C ILE A 336 -12.78 2.84 -1.97
N LEU A 337 -12.32 2.92 -0.72
CA LEU A 337 -12.68 1.97 0.32
C LEU A 337 -14.19 2.00 0.59
N SER A 338 -14.77 3.18 0.70
CA SER A 338 -16.22 3.36 0.88
C SER A 338 -17.01 2.78 -0.32
N LEU A 339 -16.61 3.14 -1.56
CA LEU A 339 -17.24 2.63 -2.78
C LEU A 339 -17.07 1.10 -2.93
N SER A 340 -15.93 0.55 -2.56
CA SER A 340 -15.72 -0.90 -2.64
C SER A 340 -16.66 -1.67 -1.71
N MET A 341 -16.98 -1.11 -0.54
CA MET A 341 -17.93 -1.72 0.38
C MET A 341 -19.39 -1.68 -0.15
N GLU A 342 -19.73 -0.66 -0.94
CA GLU A 342 -21.04 -0.54 -1.59
C GLU A 342 -21.16 -1.47 -2.82
N LEU A 343 -20.10 -1.52 -3.65
CA LEU A 343 -20.12 -2.21 -4.95
C LEU A 343 -19.79 -3.70 -4.83
N VAL A 344 -19.00 -4.08 -3.84
CA VAL A 344 -18.51 -5.46 -3.70
C VAL A 344 -19.43 -6.21 -2.74
N PRO A 345 -20.12 -7.27 -3.21
CA PRO A 345 -20.95 -8.10 -2.35
C PRO A 345 -20.19 -8.61 -1.13
N ALA A 346 -20.91 -8.76 -0.02
CA ALA A 346 -20.31 -9.31 1.21
C ALA A 346 -19.59 -10.65 0.91
N GLY A 347 -18.35 -10.78 1.33
CA GLY A 347 -17.48 -11.94 1.04
C GLY A 347 -16.46 -11.71 -0.10
N LYS A 348 -16.49 -10.58 -0.82
CA LYS A 348 -15.56 -10.27 -1.91
C LYS A 348 -14.63 -9.08 -1.61
N ALA A 349 -14.53 -8.66 -0.35
CA ALA A 349 -13.67 -7.53 0.07
C ALA A 349 -12.19 -7.69 -0.35
N GLY A 350 -11.71 -8.93 -0.49
CA GLY A 350 -10.37 -9.22 -1.00
C GLY A 350 -10.15 -8.85 -2.48
N LEU A 351 -11.20 -8.72 -3.28
CA LEU A 351 -11.07 -8.39 -4.71
C LEU A 351 -10.39 -7.03 -4.94
N MET A 352 -10.70 -6.04 -4.14
CA MET A 352 -10.07 -4.73 -4.22
C MET A 352 -8.56 -4.81 -3.97
N ASN A 353 -8.14 -5.55 -2.93
CA ASN A 353 -6.72 -5.72 -2.61
C ASN A 353 -5.97 -6.46 -3.72
N VAL A 354 -6.64 -7.41 -4.39
CA VAL A 354 -6.09 -8.12 -5.55
C VAL A 354 -5.88 -7.19 -6.73
N LEU A 355 -6.87 -6.37 -7.06
CA LEU A 355 -6.78 -5.40 -8.17
C LEU A 355 -5.66 -4.38 -7.93
N ILE A 356 -5.58 -3.85 -6.70
CA ILE A 356 -4.49 -2.97 -6.28
C ILE A 356 -3.15 -3.71 -6.33
N GLY A 357 -3.11 -4.95 -5.84
CA GLY A 357 -1.91 -5.78 -5.82
C GLY A 357 -1.38 -6.09 -7.22
N ILE A 358 -2.25 -6.46 -8.17
CA ILE A 358 -1.86 -6.71 -9.57
C ILE A 358 -1.25 -5.45 -10.19
N GLY A 359 -1.98 -4.32 -10.15
CA GLY A 359 -1.46 -3.05 -10.68
C GLY A 359 -0.15 -2.66 -10.00
N GLY A 360 -0.09 -2.80 -8.67
CA GLY A 360 1.08 -2.53 -7.85
C GLY A 360 2.31 -3.36 -8.25
N ALA A 361 2.14 -4.67 -8.40
CA ALA A 361 3.23 -5.59 -8.74
C ALA A 361 3.84 -5.28 -10.12
N PHE A 362 2.99 -5.13 -11.13
CA PHE A 362 3.47 -4.74 -12.46
C PHE A 362 4.12 -3.36 -12.47
N GLY A 363 3.53 -2.38 -11.75
CA GLY A 363 4.08 -1.03 -11.68
C GLY A 363 5.41 -0.96 -10.94
N SER A 364 5.54 -1.71 -9.84
CA SER A 364 6.78 -1.75 -9.05
C SER A 364 7.95 -2.35 -9.81
N PHE A 365 7.71 -3.25 -10.76
CA PHE A 365 8.72 -3.74 -11.68
C PHE A 365 8.98 -2.74 -12.80
N ALA A 366 7.91 -2.28 -13.47
CA ALA A 366 8.02 -1.43 -14.65
C ALA A 366 8.68 -0.07 -14.34
N GLY A 367 8.35 0.56 -13.20
CA GLY A 367 8.88 1.87 -12.85
C GLY A 367 10.41 1.92 -12.78
N PRO A 368 11.05 1.11 -11.90
CA PRO A 368 12.51 1.03 -11.84
C PRO A 368 13.17 0.55 -13.13
N PHE A 369 12.54 -0.39 -13.85
CA PHE A 369 13.05 -0.85 -15.14
C PHE A 369 13.06 0.28 -16.19
N ILE A 370 11.96 1.05 -16.30
CA ILE A 370 11.88 2.22 -17.18
C ILE A 370 12.91 3.27 -16.75
N ALA A 371 13.05 3.53 -15.45
CA ALA A 371 14.01 4.49 -14.93
C ALA A 371 15.45 4.11 -15.30
N GLN A 372 15.78 2.81 -15.21
CA GLN A 372 17.11 2.30 -15.55
C GLN A 372 17.38 2.29 -17.07
N ALA A 373 16.40 1.89 -17.88
CA ALA A 373 16.58 1.73 -19.32
C ALA A 373 16.43 3.03 -20.09
N LEU A 374 15.46 3.88 -19.72
CA LEU A 374 15.04 5.07 -20.47
C LEU A 374 15.19 6.38 -19.69
N GLY A 375 15.42 6.30 -18.38
CA GLY A 375 15.53 7.46 -17.49
C GLY A 375 14.20 7.92 -16.89
N PHE A 376 14.30 8.79 -15.88
CA PHE A 376 13.15 9.26 -15.08
C PHE A 376 12.13 10.10 -15.83
N LEU A 377 12.53 10.76 -16.93
CA LEU A 377 11.59 11.48 -17.80
C LEU A 377 10.49 10.55 -18.30
N HIS A 378 10.85 9.36 -18.78
CA HIS A 378 9.89 8.38 -19.27
C HIS A 378 9.01 7.80 -18.16
N VAL A 379 9.55 7.65 -16.95
CA VAL A 379 8.75 7.24 -15.77
C VAL A 379 7.61 8.22 -15.53
N PHE A 380 7.89 9.52 -15.52
CA PHE A 380 6.89 10.56 -15.26
C PHE A 380 5.86 10.66 -16.38
N VAL A 381 6.30 10.58 -17.65
CA VAL A 381 5.39 10.60 -18.81
C VAL A 381 4.46 9.38 -18.78
N ILE A 382 5.02 8.19 -18.65
CA ILE A 382 4.24 6.94 -18.67
C ILE A 382 3.28 6.88 -17.48
N ALA A 383 3.74 7.19 -16.27
CA ALA A 383 2.87 7.22 -15.09
C ALA A 383 1.75 8.27 -15.23
N GLY A 384 2.06 9.46 -15.75
CA GLY A 384 1.08 10.52 -15.99
C GLY A 384 0.01 10.10 -17.00
N VAL A 385 0.40 9.47 -18.11
CA VAL A 385 -0.53 8.94 -19.13
C VAL A 385 -1.41 7.82 -18.55
N ILE A 386 -0.84 6.91 -17.75
CA ILE A 386 -1.61 5.83 -17.13
C ILE A 386 -2.60 6.39 -16.08
N PHE A 387 -2.21 7.41 -15.30
CA PHE A 387 -3.16 8.11 -14.42
C PHE A 387 -4.29 8.77 -15.21
N PHE A 388 -3.99 9.37 -16.35
CA PHE A 388 -5.02 9.94 -17.23
C PHE A 388 -5.95 8.86 -17.78
N ALA A 389 -5.42 7.72 -18.21
CA ALA A 389 -6.23 6.58 -18.61
C ALA A 389 -7.13 6.09 -17.47
N ALA A 390 -6.59 5.97 -16.25
CA ALA A 390 -7.37 5.62 -15.05
C ALA A 390 -8.51 6.62 -14.81
N PHE A 391 -8.25 7.93 -14.96
CA PHE A 391 -9.29 8.97 -14.89
C PHE A 391 -10.41 8.72 -15.90
N VAL A 392 -10.10 8.39 -17.15
CA VAL A 392 -11.11 8.10 -18.19
C VAL A 392 -11.99 6.91 -17.76
N PHE A 393 -11.39 5.83 -17.25
CA PHE A 393 -12.16 4.68 -16.75
C PHE A 393 -13.04 5.04 -15.55
N PHE A 394 -12.56 5.82 -14.59
CA PHE A 394 -13.39 6.29 -13.47
C PHE A 394 -14.51 7.25 -13.93
N LYS A 395 -14.29 8.04 -14.98
CA LYS A 395 -15.32 8.89 -15.57
C LYS A 395 -16.39 8.08 -16.30
N ILE A 396 -16.03 6.95 -16.94
CA ILE A 396 -16.99 6.02 -17.57
C ILE A 396 -17.82 5.31 -16.48
N PHE A 397 -17.23 5.07 -15.32
CA PHE A 397 -17.90 4.47 -14.17
C PHE A 397 -18.89 5.44 -13.49
N SER A 398 -18.55 6.74 -13.38
CA SER A 398 -19.36 7.76 -12.70
C SER A 398 -20.54 8.22 -13.55
#